data_fdfdd9bbcfebbb0cfa92b2a87ab4bc62
#
_entry.id   fdfdd9bbcfebbb0cfa92b2a87ab4bc62
#
_cell.length_a   1.000
_cell.length_b   1.000
_cell.length_c   1.000
_cell.angle_alpha   90.00
_cell.angle_beta   90.00
_cell.angle_gamma   90.00
#
_symmetry.space_group_name_H-M   'P 1'
#
loop_
_entity.id
_entity.type
_entity.pdbx_description
1 polymer ?
#
loop_
_entity_poly.entity_id
_entity_poly.type
_entity_poly.pdbx_seq_one_letter_code
_entity_poly.pdbx_strand_id
1 'polypeptide(L)'
;TDEGEVFEAKVVVIAAGGGSFQPKRPPIPGIEAFEGKSVFYAVRRMEEFRGEDLLIVGGGDSALDWTLNLQPVARRLTLVHRRPEFRAAPDSVNKMLALRDEGKLTFQVGQVAALTGEDGRLTGARVKGPDGEVEIACTRLLPFFGLTMKLGPVALWGLDLPENLIPVDT
;
A
#
# COMPACT_ATOMS: atom_id res chain seq x y z
N THR A 1 -25.41 21.23 -5.49
CA THR A 1 -24.37 20.88 -4.53
C THR A 1 -25.00 20.15 -3.35
N ASP A 2 -24.20 19.58 -2.48
CA ASP A 2 -24.61 18.98 -1.20
C ASP A 2 -25.19 20.02 -0.22
N GLU A 3 -24.87 21.31 -0.41
CA GLU A 3 -25.48 22.45 0.30
C GLU A 3 -26.79 22.94 -0.34
N GLY A 4 -27.26 22.27 -1.39
CA GLY A 4 -28.52 22.58 -2.07
C GLY A 4 -28.44 23.71 -3.09
N GLU A 5 -27.27 24.24 -3.40
CA GLU A 5 -27.11 25.21 -4.50
C GLU A 5 -27.34 24.57 -5.87
N VAL A 6 -28.07 25.25 -6.73
CA VAL A 6 -28.36 24.81 -8.10
C VAL A 6 -27.62 25.69 -9.08
N PHE A 7 -26.87 25.08 -9.99
CA PHE A 7 -26.19 25.76 -11.09
C PHE A 7 -26.83 25.33 -12.41
N GLU A 8 -27.30 26.28 -13.18
CA GLU A 8 -27.77 26.02 -14.54
C GLU A 8 -26.60 26.09 -15.51
N ALA A 9 -26.33 24.99 -16.23
CA ALA A 9 -25.23 24.91 -17.18
C ALA A 9 -25.68 24.20 -18.46
N LYS A 10 -25.21 24.69 -19.62
CA LYS A 10 -25.45 24.02 -20.92
C LYS A 10 -24.60 22.76 -21.09
N VAL A 11 -23.46 22.70 -20.44
CA VAL A 11 -22.51 21.61 -20.51
C VAL A 11 -21.88 21.40 -19.11
N VAL A 12 -21.73 20.14 -18.69
CA VAL A 12 -21.03 19.75 -17.48
C VAL A 12 -19.83 18.90 -17.89
N VAL A 13 -18.64 19.29 -17.45
CA VAL A 13 -17.41 18.51 -17.67
C VAL A 13 -17.09 17.72 -16.41
N ILE A 14 -17.10 16.41 -16.53
CA ILE A 14 -16.72 15.50 -15.43
C ILE A 14 -15.21 15.26 -15.51
N ALA A 15 -14.47 15.82 -14.58
CA ALA A 15 -13.01 15.68 -14.47
C ALA A 15 -12.61 15.06 -13.12
N ALA A 16 -13.40 14.08 -12.67
CA ALA A 16 -13.28 13.45 -11.34
C ALA A 16 -12.16 12.38 -11.24
N GLY A 17 -11.50 12.05 -12.35
CA GLY A 17 -10.55 10.95 -12.40
C GLY A 17 -11.17 9.64 -11.92
N GLY A 18 -10.45 8.85 -11.12
CA GLY A 18 -10.98 7.64 -10.47
C GLY A 18 -11.74 7.92 -9.16
N GLY A 19 -12.11 9.18 -8.90
CA GLY A 19 -12.72 9.58 -7.63
C GLY A 19 -11.73 9.57 -6.46
N SER A 20 -12.20 9.18 -5.28
CA SER A 20 -11.38 9.05 -4.08
C SER A 20 -10.70 7.67 -4.06
N PHE A 21 -9.37 7.66 -3.95
CA PHE A 21 -8.60 6.44 -3.77
C PHE A 21 -8.48 6.10 -2.29
N GLN A 22 -8.89 4.89 -1.93
CA GLN A 22 -8.70 4.36 -0.58
C GLN A 22 -7.79 3.14 -0.62
N PRO A 23 -6.73 3.10 0.21
CA PRO A 23 -5.90 1.91 0.34
C PRO A 23 -6.72 0.72 0.80
N LYS A 24 -6.47 -0.44 0.19
CA LYS A 24 -7.06 -1.68 0.67
C LYS A 24 -6.37 -2.10 1.96
N ARG A 25 -7.16 -2.19 3.03
CA ARG A 25 -6.67 -2.72 4.30
C ARG A 25 -6.39 -4.22 4.17
N PRO A 26 -5.19 -4.70 4.55
CA PRO A 26 -4.94 -6.13 4.59
C PRO A 26 -5.75 -6.80 5.70
N PRO A 27 -6.14 -8.07 5.52
CA PRO A 27 -6.91 -8.83 6.52
C PRO A 27 -6.00 -9.35 7.65
N ILE A 28 -5.35 -8.44 8.35
CA ILE A 28 -4.49 -8.75 9.50
C ILE A 28 -5.25 -8.41 10.77
N PRO A 29 -5.52 -9.38 11.67
CA PRO A 29 -6.26 -9.12 12.90
C PRO A 29 -5.60 -8.04 13.75
N GLY A 30 -6.39 -7.07 14.22
CA GLY A 30 -5.95 -6.02 15.13
C GLY A 30 -5.09 -4.92 14.49
N ILE A 31 -4.96 -4.87 13.16
CA ILE A 31 -4.15 -3.86 12.46
C ILE A 31 -4.62 -2.43 12.77
N GLU A 32 -5.91 -2.25 13.07
CA GLU A 32 -6.53 -0.96 13.39
C GLU A 32 -5.85 -0.27 14.58
N ALA A 33 -5.38 -1.03 15.56
CA ALA A 33 -4.71 -0.49 16.73
C ALA A 33 -3.39 0.22 16.41
N PHE A 34 -2.80 -0.10 15.25
CA PHE A 34 -1.49 0.40 14.81
C PHE A 34 -1.60 1.45 13.70
N GLU A 35 -2.79 1.65 13.10
CA GLU A 35 -3.00 2.60 12.01
C GLU A 35 -2.72 4.04 12.44
N GLY A 36 -2.01 4.78 11.59
CA GLY A 36 -1.60 6.16 11.84
C GLY A 36 -0.45 6.35 12.84
N LYS A 37 -0.01 5.28 13.53
CA LYS A 37 1.13 5.30 14.45
C LYS A 37 2.32 4.47 13.95
N SER A 38 2.05 3.25 13.52
CA SER A 38 3.07 2.31 13.03
C SER A 38 2.69 1.66 11.69
N VAL A 39 1.42 1.70 11.30
CA VAL A 39 0.93 1.23 10.00
C VAL A 39 0.55 2.42 9.14
N PHE A 40 1.17 2.52 7.97
CA PHE A 40 0.99 3.63 7.03
C PHE A 40 0.69 3.10 5.63
N TYR A 41 -0.38 3.58 5.02
CA TYR A 41 -0.80 3.19 3.67
C TYR A 41 -0.23 4.08 2.56
N ALA A 42 0.47 5.15 2.94
CA ALA A 42 1.15 6.06 2.03
C ALA A 42 2.37 6.68 2.71
N VAL A 43 3.40 6.96 1.94
CA VAL A 43 4.56 7.72 2.39
C VAL A 43 4.36 9.18 1.99
N ARG A 44 4.20 10.05 2.96
CA ARG A 44 4.08 11.50 2.74
C ARG A 44 5.42 12.22 2.88
N ARG A 45 6.25 11.77 3.82
CA ARG A 45 7.60 12.29 4.08
C ARG A 45 8.52 11.12 4.41
N MET A 46 9.57 10.95 3.65
CA MET A 46 10.51 9.83 3.81
C MET A 46 11.30 9.92 5.12
N GLU A 47 11.51 11.12 5.63
CA GLU A 47 12.21 11.38 6.89
C GLU A 47 11.56 10.72 8.10
N GLU A 48 10.25 10.49 8.06
CA GLU A 48 9.50 9.80 9.13
C GLU A 48 9.87 8.32 9.28
N PHE A 49 10.54 7.78 8.28
CA PHE A 49 10.99 6.37 8.24
C PHE A 49 12.49 6.22 8.46
N ARG A 50 13.21 7.34 8.66
CA ARG A 50 14.66 7.31 8.86
C ARG A 50 15.04 6.59 10.15
N GLY A 51 15.94 5.60 10.03
CA GLY A 51 16.44 4.82 11.16
C GLY A 51 15.42 3.82 11.73
N GLU A 52 14.27 3.65 11.07
CA GLU A 52 13.24 2.70 11.48
C GLU A 52 13.48 1.31 10.85
N ASP A 53 12.92 0.28 11.49
CA ASP A 53 12.87 -1.07 10.94
C ASP A 53 11.57 -1.20 10.14
N LEU A 54 11.69 -1.24 8.82
CA LEU A 54 10.57 -1.20 7.91
C LEU A 54 10.16 -2.60 7.46
N LEU A 55 8.87 -2.87 7.50
CA LEU A 55 8.22 -4.01 6.87
C LEU A 55 7.32 -3.49 5.74
N ILE A 56 7.71 -3.72 4.49
CA ILE A 56 6.89 -3.39 3.31
C ILE A 56 6.22 -4.67 2.84
N VAL A 57 4.90 -4.60 2.57
CA VAL A 57 4.13 -5.76 2.12
C VAL A 57 3.45 -5.45 0.80
N GLY A 58 3.79 -6.20 -0.22
CA GLY A 58 3.24 -6.03 -1.56
C GLY A 58 4.16 -6.58 -2.66
N GLY A 59 3.70 -6.57 -3.89
CA GLY A 59 4.46 -7.09 -5.04
C GLY A 59 4.15 -6.39 -6.35
N GLY A 60 3.52 -5.22 -6.28
CA GLY A 60 3.30 -4.31 -7.40
C GLY A 60 4.25 -3.12 -7.36
N ASP A 61 4.13 -2.21 -8.35
CA ASP A 61 5.01 -1.05 -8.51
C ASP A 61 5.15 -0.24 -7.22
N SER A 62 4.04 0.13 -6.56
CA SER A 62 4.09 0.91 -5.32
C SER A 62 4.95 0.27 -4.23
N ALA A 63 4.88 -1.07 -4.07
CA ALA A 63 5.67 -1.78 -3.05
C ALA A 63 7.15 -1.74 -3.40
N LEU A 64 7.51 -1.98 -4.67
CA LEU A 64 8.90 -1.98 -5.12
C LEU A 64 9.49 -0.57 -5.11
N ASP A 65 8.76 0.43 -5.60
CA ASP A 65 9.22 1.82 -5.63
C ASP A 65 9.50 2.33 -4.21
N TRP A 66 8.60 2.08 -3.24
CA TRP A 66 8.85 2.46 -1.87
C TRP A 66 9.93 1.62 -1.19
N THR A 67 10.10 0.37 -1.58
CA THR A 67 11.23 -0.46 -1.13
C THR A 67 12.56 0.16 -1.55
N LEU A 68 12.68 0.56 -2.82
CA LEU A 68 13.89 1.18 -3.36
C LEU A 68 14.16 2.57 -2.76
N ASN A 69 13.12 3.38 -2.61
CA ASN A 69 13.24 4.74 -2.09
C ASN A 69 13.54 4.79 -0.58
N LEU A 70 12.94 3.88 0.21
CA LEU A 70 13.11 3.88 1.66
C LEU A 70 14.32 3.08 2.13
N GLN A 71 14.87 2.19 1.31
CA GLN A 71 16.03 1.39 1.65
C GLN A 71 17.22 2.23 2.15
N PRO A 72 17.60 3.36 1.51
CA PRO A 72 18.74 4.17 1.94
C PRO A 72 18.54 4.90 3.27
N VAL A 73 17.30 5.08 3.72
CA VAL A 73 16.98 5.81 4.95
C VAL A 73 16.60 4.90 6.11
N ALA A 74 16.13 3.70 5.83
CA ALA A 74 15.76 2.71 6.84
C ALA A 74 16.99 2.17 7.59
N ARG A 75 16.80 1.77 8.84
CA ARG A 75 17.81 0.99 9.58
C ARG A 75 17.88 -0.44 9.05
N ARG A 76 16.73 -1.05 8.87
CA ARG A 76 16.53 -2.35 8.22
C ARG A 76 15.28 -2.29 7.37
N LEU A 77 15.26 -3.00 6.27
CA LEU A 77 14.08 -3.10 5.42
C LEU A 77 13.86 -4.57 5.04
N THR A 78 12.63 -5.03 5.31
CA THR A 78 12.14 -6.33 4.85
C THR A 78 10.97 -6.12 3.91
N LEU A 79 11.07 -6.67 2.70
CA LEU A 79 9.97 -6.77 1.76
C LEU A 79 9.30 -8.14 1.91
N VAL A 80 7.99 -8.17 2.11
CA VAL A 80 7.19 -9.41 2.16
C VAL A 80 6.26 -9.44 0.96
N HIS A 81 6.31 -10.52 0.21
CA HIS A 81 5.33 -10.79 -0.84
C HIS A 81 4.87 -12.25 -0.81
N ARG A 82 3.57 -12.48 -1.11
CA ARG A 82 2.94 -13.81 -1.02
C ARG A 82 3.49 -14.88 -1.97
N ARG A 83 4.27 -14.48 -2.97
CA ARG A 83 4.89 -15.35 -3.98
C ARG A 83 6.24 -14.76 -4.43
N PRO A 84 7.12 -15.55 -5.05
CA PRO A 84 8.42 -15.06 -5.49
C PRO A 84 8.35 -14.12 -6.71
N GLU A 85 7.28 -14.19 -7.53
CA GLU A 85 7.11 -13.39 -8.72
C GLU A 85 6.43 -12.05 -8.38
N PHE A 86 6.90 -10.97 -9.00
CA PHE A 86 6.38 -9.62 -8.85
C PHE A 86 5.57 -9.19 -10.07
N ARG A 87 4.63 -8.25 -9.85
CA ARG A 87 3.89 -7.57 -10.92
C ARG A 87 4.46 -6.21 -11.27
N ALA A 88 5.45 -5.78 -10.54
CA ALA A 88 6.12 -4.50 -10.73
C ALA A 88 6.97 -4.50 -12.02
N ALA A 89 7.37 -3.30 -12.45
CA ALA A 89 8.25 -3.11 -13.58
C ALA A 89 9.55 -3.94 -13.42
N PRO A 90 10.01 -4.64 -14.48
CA PRO A 90 11.19 -5.50 -14.41
C PRO A 90 12.45 -4.80 -13.88
N ASP A 91 12.65 -3.53 -14.19
CA ASP A 91 13.78 -2.75 -13.70
C ASP A 91 13.75 -2.58 -12.17
N SER A 92 12.59 -2.24 -11.61
CA SER A 92 12.40 -2.14 -10.15
C SER A 92 12.63 -3.49 -9.45
N VAL A 93 12.17 -4.58 -10.05
CA VAL A 93 12.41 -5.93 -9.54
C VAL A 93 13.90 -6.26 -9.53
N ASN A 94 14.61 -6.01 -10.64
CA ASN A 94 16.05 -6.28 -10.75
C ASN A 94 16.86 -5.47 -9.72
N LYS A 95 16.54 -4.19 -9.53
CA LYS A 95 17.19 -3.34 -8.52
C LYS A 95 16.94 -3.86 -7.11
N MET A 96 15.72 -4.27 -6.78
CA MET A 96 15.38 -4.84 -5.48
C MET A 96 16.14 -6.15 -5.23
N LEU A 97 16.21 -7.03 -6.23
CA LEU A 97 16.96 -8.29 -6.14
C LEU A 97 18.45 -8.04 -5.94
N ALA A 98 19.05 -7.07 -6.62
CA ALA A 98 20.44 -6.68 -6.41
C ALA A 98 20.69 -6.22 -4.97
N LEU A 99 19.82 -5.36 -4.42
CA LEU A 99 19.92 -4.91 -3.02
C LEU A 99 19.76 -6.07 -2.03
N ARG A 100 18.91 -7.05 -2.31
CA ARG A 100 18.79 -8.28 -1.53
C ARG A 100 20.10 -9.07 -1.54
N ASP A 101 20.68 -9.28 -2.73
CA ASP A 101 21.90 -10.07 -2.90
C ASP A 101 23.13 -9.39 -2.28
N GLU A 102 23.11 -8.06 -2.20
CA GLU A 102 24.08 -7.25 -1.46
C GLU A 102 23.82 -7.23 0.06
N GLY A 103 22.78 -7.88 0.55
CA GLY A 103 22.42 -7.90 1.97
C GLY A 103 21.87 -6.58 2.52
N LYS A 104 21.48 -5.64 1.64
CA LYS A 104 20.96 -4.32 2.02
C LYS A 104 19.47 -4.32 2.36
N LEU A 105 18.75 -5.36 1.97
CA LEU A 105 17.37 -5.64 2.37
C LEU A 105 17.12 -7.14 2.47
N THR A 106 16.05 -7.51 3.17
CA THR A 106 15.57 -8.90 3.22
C THR A 106 14.30 -9.03 2.36
N PHE A 107 14.25 -10.10 1.56
CA PHE A 107 13.01 -10.49 0.88
C PHE A 107 12.47 -11.79 1.48
N GLN A 108 11.24 -11.77 1.96
CA GLN A 108 10.54 -12.90 2.55
C GLN A 108 9.29 -13.24 1.75
N VAL A 109 9.23 -14.46 1.24
CA VAL A 109 7.99 -15.00 0.64
C VAL A 109 7.04 -15.40 1.75
N GLY A 110 5.81 -14.84 1.74
CA GLY A 110 4.80 -15.15 2.75
C GLY A 110 3.73 -14.07 2.87
N GLN A 111 2.90 -14.23 3.88
CA GLN A 111 1.82 -13.32 4.23
C GLN A 111 1.90 -12.96 5.71
N VAL A 112 1.71 -11.69 6.02
CA VAL A 112 1.63 -11.23 7.42
C VAL A 112 0.36 -11.80 8.03
N ALA A 113 0.52 -12.61 9.07
CA ALA A 113 -0.55 -13.30 9.78
C ALA A 113 -0.95 -12.61 11.08
N ALA A 114 0.00 -11.94 11.75
CA ALA A 114 -0.25 -11.22 13.00
C ALA A 114 0.75 -10.07 13.16
N LEU A 115 0.38 -9.11 14.00
CA LEU A 115 1.23 -8.00 14.42
C LEU A 115 1.49 -8.13 15.92
N THR A 116 2.68 -7.74 16.35
CA THR A 116 3.09 -7.70 17.74
C THR A 116 3.44 -6.26 18.11
N GLY A 117 2.97 -5.81 19.27
CA GLY A 117 3.23 -4.44 19.75
C GLY A 117 2.23 -4.04 20.81
N GLU A 118 2.39 -2.82 21.32
CA GLU A 118 1.57 -2.25 22.39
C GLU A 118 1.35 -0.76 22.14
N ASP A 119 0.21 -0.21 22.57
CA ASP A 119 -0.14 1.21 22.45
C ASP A 119 -0.02 1.80 21.04
N GLY A 120 -0.25 0.97 20.03
CA GLY A 120 -0.13 1.35 18.62
C GLY A 120 1.31 1.40 18.10
N ARG A 121 2.28 0.95 18.88
CA ARG A 121 3.70 0.83 18.49
C ARG A 121 4.00 -0.62 18.14
N LEU A 122 4.38 -0.85 16.89
CA LEU A 122 4.84 -2.15 16.43
C LEU A 122 6.21 -2.49 16.98
N THR A 123 6.38 -3.76 17.37
CA THR A 123 7.67 -4.37 17.68
C THR A 123 8.02 -5.51 16.74
N GLY A 124 7.01 -6.05 16.03
CA GLY A 124 7.22 -7.14 15.09
C GLY A 124 5.96 -7.55 14.35
N ALA A 125 6.15 -8.47 13.42
CA ALA A 125 5.10 -9.11 12.66
C ALA A 125 5.43 -10.59 12.44
N ARG A 126 4.42 -11.44 12.51
CA ARG A 126 4.55 -12.85 12.16
C ARG A 126 4.13 -13.06 10.71
N VAL A 127 5.04 -13.65 9.94
CA VAL A 127 4.84 -13.95 8.52
C VAL A 127 4.76 -15.45 8.34
N LYS A 128 3.70 -15.91 7.70
CA LYS A 128 3.51 -17.31 7.31
C LYS A 128 3.96 -17.50 5.87
N GLY A 129 5.03 -18.25 5.69
CA GLY A 129 5.61 -18.59 4.39
C GLY A 129 5.49 -20.07 4.06
N PRO A 130 6.03 -20.50 2.90
CA PRO A 130 6.03 -21.89 2.49
C PRO A 130 6.81 -22.81 3.43
N ASP A 131 7.88 -22.27 4.05
CA ASP A 131 8.78 -23.02 4.93
C ASP A 131 8.40 -22.88 6.42
N GLY A 132 7.22 -22.32 6.71
CA GLY A 132 6.71 -22.14 8.06
C GLY A 132 6.47 -20.68 8.44
N GLU A 133 6.42 -20.42 9.73
CA GLU A 133 6.22 -19.08 10.29
C GLU A 133 7.54 -18.47 10.74
N VAL A 134 7.71 -17.17 10.47
CA VAL A 134 8.89 -16.41 10.89
C VAL A 134 8.44 -15.11 11.56
N GLU A 135 9.09 -14.74 12.66
CA GLU A 135 8.91 -13.44 13.31
C GLU A 135 9.89 -12.42 12.71
N ILE A 136 9.36 -11.28 12.29
CA ILE A 136 10.14 -10.18 11.71
C ILE A 136 10.01 -8.98 12.64
N ALA A 137 11.13 -8.56 13.23
CA ALA A 137 11.16 -7.33 14.02
C ALA A 137 10.96 -6.12 13.10
N CYS A 138 9.96 -5.28 13.40
CA CYS A 138 9.67 -4.06 12.65
C CYS A 138 9.00 -3.01 13.52
N THR A 139 9.29 -1.75 13.25
CA THR A 139 8.69 -0.58 13.93
C THR A 139 7.66 0.13 13.06
N ARG A 140 7.71 -0.08 11.74
CA ARG A 140 6.77 0.47 10.78
C ARG A 140 6.35 -0.60 9.77
N LEU A 141 5.07 -0.62 9.44
CA LEU A 141 4.48 -1.47 8.42
C LEU A 141 3.87 -0.60 7.31
N LEU A 142 4.23 -0.88 6.07
CA LEU A 142 3.68 -0.24 4.87
C LEU A 142 3.02 -1.30 3.96
N PRO A 143 1.70 -1.50 4.09
CA PRO A 143 0.98 -2.48 3.28
C PRO A 143 0.48 -1.87 1.97
N PHE A 144 1.02 -2.33 0.84
CA PHE A 144 0.63 -1.93 -0.52
C PHE A 144 -0.23 -3.01 -1.18
N PHE A 145 -1.50 -3.09 -0.78
CA PHE A 145 -2.47 -4.09 -1.27
C PHE A 145 -3.33 -3.57 -2.43
N GLY A 146 -2.96 -2.43 -3.00
CA GLY A 146 -3.70 -1.72 -4.04
C GLY A 146 -4.72 -0.74 -3.46
N LEU A 147 -5.43 -0.09 -4.38
CA LEU A 147 -6.39 0.96 -4.08
C LEU A 147 -7.81 0.52 -4.46
N THR A 148 -8.80 1.06 -3.77
CA THR A 148 -10.20 1.02 -4.18
C THR A 148 -10.58 2.40 -4.64
N MET A 149 -11.16 2.51 -5.82
CA MET A 149 -11.72 3.74 -6.35
C MET A 149 -13.15 3.92 -5.82
N LYS A 150 -13.48 5.15 -5.42
CA LYS A 150 -14.84 5.54 -5.04
C LYS A 150 -15.20 6.79 -5.84
N LEU A 151 -16.13 6.66 -6.75
CA LEU A 151 -16.59 7.76 -7.62
C LEU A 151 -17.32 8.86 -6.85
N GLY A 152 -17.69 8.61 -5.58
CA GLY A 152 -18.40 9.59 -4.76
C GLY A 152 -19.78 9.93 -5.33
N PRO A 153 -20.18 11.21 -5.30
CA PRO A 153 -21.50 11.65 -5.81
C PRO A 153 -21.77 11.28 -7.27
N VAL A 154 -20.74 11.19 -8.10
CA VAL A 154 -20.87 10.83 -9.54
C VAL A 154 -21.55 9.47 -9.72
N ALA A 155 -21.33 8.54 -8.80
CA ALA A 155 -21.98 7.23 -8.83
C ALA A 155 -23.52 7.30 -8.68
N LEU A 156 -24.04 8.42 -8.16
CA LEU A 156 -25.48 8.63 -7.90
C LEU A 156 -26.17 9.46 -9.00
N TRP A 157 -25.45 9.85 -10.05
CA TRP A 157 -25.99 10.72 -11.10
C TRP A 157 -26.83 9.99 -12.17
N GLY A 158 -27.06 8.68 -11.98
CA GLY A 158 -27.84 7.87 -12.92
C GLY A 158 -27.10 7.53 -14.22
N LEU A 159 -25.77 7.64 -14.23
CA LEU A 159 -24.91 7.22 -15.32
C LEU A 159 -24.79 5.70 -15.32
N ASP A 160 -24.71 5.10 -16.51
CA ASP A 160 -24.29 3.71 -16.65
C ASP A 160 -22.77 3.62 -16.41
N LEU A 161 -22.36 2.93 -15.36
CA LEU A 161 -20.97 2.89 -14.86
C LEU A 161 -20.48 1.44 -14.74
N PRO A 162 -20.30 0.73 -15.85
CA PRO A 162 -19.76 -0.63 -15.80
C PRO A 162 -18.38 -0.61 -15.12
N GLU A 163 -18.18 -1.50 -14.16
CA GLU A 163 -16.94 -1.60 -13.37
C GLU A 163 -16.51 -0.28 -12.67
N ASN A 164 -17.45 0.62 -12.38
CA ASN A 164 -17.22 1.99 -11.89
C ASN A 164 -16.43 2.89 -12.86
N LEU A 165 -16.51 2.63 -14.13
CA LEU A 165 -15.92 3.45 -15.20
C LEU A 165 -17.02 4.16 -15.98
N ILE A 166 -16.77 5.40 -16.41
CA ILE A 166 -17.62 6.13 -17.34
C ILE A 166 -17.26 5.63 -18.75
N PRO A 167 -18.17 4.95 -19.48
CA PRO A 167 -17.88 4.52 -20.84
C PRO A 167 -17.74 5.75 -21.73
N VAL A 168 -16.76 5.71 -22.62
CA VAL A 168 -16.50 6.76 -23.60
C VAL A 168 -16.34 6.15 -24.97
N ASP A 169 -16.84 6.84 -26.01
CA ASP A 169 -16.56 6.48 -27.41
C ASP A 169 -15.15 6.97 -27.76
N THR A 170 -14.34 6.10 -28.37
CA THR A 170 -12.97 6.39 -28.83
C THR A 170 -12.87 6.34 -30.34
#